data_c733d356c3e0a17bf2332e15d38cee69
#
_entry.id   c733d356c3e0a17bf2332e15d38cee69
#
_cell.length_a   1.000
_cell.length_b   1.000
_cell.length_c   1.000
_cell.angle_alpha   90.00
_cell.angle_beta   90.00
_cell.angle_gamma   90.00
#
_symmetry.space_group_name_H-M   'P 1'
#
loop_
_entity.id
_entity.type
_entity.pdbx_description
1 polymer ?
#
loop_
_entity_poly.entity_id
_entity_poly.type
_entity_poly.pdbx_seq_one_letter_code
_entity_poly.pdbx_strand_id
1 'polypeptide(L)'
;MFINIHSHQTPQKNECVITSLYNHFEQALAGGIYSVGLHPWYLNDTTWLEEMKVLEQYSNNKNLLAIGECGLDKISTTGFLLQQQVFAAQIVLANKINKPLIIH
;
A
#
# COMPACT_ATOMS: atom_id res chain seq x y z
N MET A 1 5.01 -18.01 16.15
CA MET A 1 4.09 -17.04 15.54
C MET A 1 4.09 -17.22 14.04
N PHE A 2 2.95 -17.21 13.43
CA PHE A 2 2.78 -17.36 12.01
C PHE A 2 2.60 -15.97 11.38
N ILE A 3 3.41 -15.64 10.36
CA ILE A 3 3.31 -14.35 9.67
C ILE A 3 2.94 -14.60 8.23
N ASN A 4 1.85 -13.98 7.80
CA ASN A 4 1.42 -13.99 6.41
C ASN A 4 1.49 -12.57 5.87
N ILE A 5 2.39 -12.35 4.90
CA ILE A 5 2.56 -11.05 4.26
C ILE A 5 1.71 -11.03 2.99
N HIS A 6 1.18 -9.87 2.65
CA HIS A 6 0.49 -9.69 1.37
C HIS A 6 -0.86 -10.41 1.34
N SER A 7 -1.66 -10.14 2.36
CA SER A 7 -3.03 -10.66 2.46
C SER A 7 -4.03 -9.51 2.40
N HIS A 8 -5.21 -9.78 1.82
CA HIS A 8 -6.35 -8.87 1.82
C HIS A 8 -7.42 -9.29 2.82
N GLN A 9 -7.11 -10.27 3.65
CA GLN A 9 -8.03 -10.78 4.65
C GLN A 9 -7.71 -10.20 6.02
N THR A 10 -8.73 -10.15 6.89
CA THR A 10 -8.51 -9.79 8.29
C THR A 10 -7.68 -10.86 8.99
N PRO A 11 -6.78 -10.47 9.90
CA PRO A 11 -6.00 -11.43 10.66
C PRO A 11 -6.90 -12.35 11.50
N GLN A 12 -6.54 -13.62 11.54
CA GLN A 12 -7.20 -14.59 12.37
C GLN A 12 -6.45 -14.77 13.69
N LYS A 13 -7.11 -15.40 14.65
CA LYS A 13 -6.51 -15.73 15.94
C LYS A 13 -5.26 -16.57 15.72
N ASN A 14 -4.18 -16.22 16.41
CA ASN A 14 -2.87 -16.88 16.35
C ASN A 14 -2.11 -16.66 15.04
N GLU A 15 -2.56 -15.76 14.19
CA GLU A 15 -1.82 -15.33 13.01
C GLU A 15 -1.43 -13.87 13.12
N CYS A 16 -0.24 -13.55 12.63
CA CYS A 16 0.15 -12.17 12.34
C CYS A 16 0.08 -11.98 10.83
N VAL A 17 -0.87 -11.20 10.38
CA VAL A 17 -1.13 -10.97 8.96
C VAL A 17 -0.93 -9.51 8.63
N ILE A 18 -0.14 -9.23 7.58
CA ILE A 18 -0.04 -7.90 7.02
C ILE A 18 -1.12 -7.77 5.95
N THR A 19 -2.15 -6.99 6.25
CA THR A 19 -3.24 -6.75 5.32
C THR A 19 -2.86 -5.64 4.35
N SER A 20 -2.97 -5.91 3.06
CA SER A 20 -2.69 -4.94 2.02
C SER A 20 -3.94 -4.14 1.69
N LEU A 21 -3.86 -2.83 1.83
CA LEU A 21 -4.96 -1.90 1.55
C LEU A 21 -4.53 -0.99 0.40
N TYR A 22 -5.34 -0.87 -0.65
CA TYR A 22 -4.96 -0.03 -1.79
C TYR A 22 -5.86 1.19 -1.99
N ASN A 23 -7.13 1.13 -1.73
CA ASN A 23 -8.02 2.30 -1.80
C ASN A 23 -9.11 2.28 -0.74
N HIS A 24 -8.89 1.51 0.33
CA HIS A 24 -9.78 1.43 1.49
C HIS A 24 -8.97 1.65 2.76
N PHE A 25 -8.25 2.77 2.81
CA PHE A 25 -7.28 3.05 3.88
C PHE A 25 -7.92 3.17 5.26
N GLU A 26 -9.19 3.51 5.33
CA GLU A 26 -9.93 3.57 6.59
C GLU A 26 -9.93 2.23 7.35
N GLN A 27 -9.73 1.12 6.65
CA GLN A 27 -9.60 -0.19 7.29
C GLN A 27 -8.36 -0.30 8.16
N ALA A 28 -7.36 0.54 7.94
CA ALA A 28 -6.17 0.57 8.78
C ALA A 28 -6.47 0.96 10.23
N LEU A 29 -7.60 1.59 10.49
CA LEU A 29 -8.02 1.98 11.82
C LEU A 29 -8.66 0.84 12.62
N ALA A 30 -8.96 -0.28 11.98
CA ALA A 30 -9.63 -1.40 12.61
C ALA A 30 -8.71 -2.27 13.52
N GLY A 31 -7.43 -1.94 13.61
CA GLY A 31 -6.45 -2.71 14.37
C GLY A 31 -5.72 -3.75 13.50
N GLY A 32 -4.63 -4.30 14.01
CA GLY A 32 -3.80 -5.24 13.26
C GLY A 32 -2.58 -4.59 12.64
N ILE A 33 -1.94 -5.29 11.72
CA ILE A 33 -0.72 -4.87 11.04
C ILE A 33 -1.05 -4.68 9.57
N TYR A 34 -0.61 -3.55 8.98
CA TYR A 34 -1.01 -3.17 7.62
C TYR A 34 0.16 -2.86 6.73
N SER A 35 -0.04 -3.09 5.44
CA SER A 35 0.60 -2.33 4.39
C SER A 35 -0.46 -1.48 3.67
N VAL A 36 -0.09 -0.30 3.23
CA VAL A 36 -0.97 0.55 2.41
C VAL A 36 -0.21 1.01 1.17
N GLY A 37 -0.89 1.09 0.06
CA GLY A 37 -0.27 1.49 -1.19
C GLY A 37 -1.28 1.68 -2.30
N LEU A 38 -0.79 2.21 -3.42
CA LEU A 38 -1.56 2.38 -4.64
C LEU A 38 -1.15 1.28 -5.62
N HIS A 39 -2.02 0.30 -5.80
CA HIS A 39 -1.78 -0.84 -6.66
C HIS A 39 -1.79 -0.42 -8.14
N PRO A 40 -0.87 -0.93 -8.98
CA PRO A 40 -0.77 -0.49 -10.38
C PRO A 40 -2.01 -0.76 -11.23
N TRP A 41 -2.88 -1.68 -10.82
CA TRP A 41 -4.12 -1.98 -11.53
C TRP A 41 -5.23 -0.96 -11.30
N TYR A 42 -5.17 -0.19 -10.22
CA TYR A 42 -6.30 0.62 -9.74
C TYR A 42 -5.99 2.10 -9.72
N LEU A 43 -4.97 2.54 -10.46
CA LEU A 43 -4.56 3.93 -10.50
C LEU A 43 -5.51 4.76 -11.37
N ASN A 44 -5.70 6.01 -10.96
CA ASN A 44 -6.48 6.99 -11.70
C ASN A 44 -5.68 8.28 -11.80
N ASP A 45 -5.50 8.77 -13.02
CA ASP A 45 -4.64 9.94 -13.28
C ASP A 45 -5.19 11.24 -12.71
N THR A 46 -6.49 11.30 -12.39
CA THR A 46 -7.11 12.49 -11.78
C THR A 46 -7.15 12.44 -10.26
N THR A 47 -7.04 11.28 -9.65
CA THR A 47 -7.21 11.12 -8.20
C THR A 47 -5.97 10.64 -7.44
N TRP A 48 -4.93 10.17 -8.14
CA TRP A 48 -3.79 9.53 -7.47
C TRP A 48 -3.04 10.49 -6.54
N LEU A 49 -2.97 11.78 -6.86
CA LEU A 49 -2.31 12.75 -6.00
C LEU A 49 -3.02 12.90 -4.66
N GLU A 50 -4.34 12.93 -4.67
CA GLU A 50 -5.14 12.97 -3.44
C GLU A 50 -5.01 11.67 -2.66
N GLU A 51 -5.00 10.54 -3.36
CA GLU A 51 -4.81 9.24 -2.73
C GLU A 51 -3.43 9.14 -2.07
N MET A 52 -2.38 9.70 -2.69
CA MET A 52 -1.05 9.78 -2.08
C MET A 52 -1.04 10.63 -0.82
N LYS A 53 -1.81 11.71 -0.77
CA LYS A 53 -1.92 12.53 0.44
C LYS A 53 -2.56 11.73 1.58
N VAL A 54 -3.60 10.96 1.28
CA VAL A 54 -4.23 10.08 2.26
C VAL A 54 -3.25 9.02 2.72
N LEU A 55 -2.50 8.43 1.81
CA LEU A 55 -1.47 7.43 2.12
C LEU A 55 -0.44 8.00 3.09
N GLU A 56 0.02 9.23 2.87
CA GLU A 56 0.96 9.90 3.76
C GLU A 56 0.40 10.10 5.18
N GLN A 57 -0.89 10.36 5.30
CA GLN A 57 -1.54 10.51 6.61
C GLN A 57 -1.46 9.20 7.40
N TYR A 58 -1.62 8.06 6.75
CA TYR A 58 -1.52 6.76 7.41
C TYR A 58 -0.08 6.34 7.69
N SER A 59 0.90 7.01 7.10
CA SER A 59 2.31 6.66 7.27
C SER A 59 2.80 6.85 8.72
N ASN A 60 2.08 7.61 9.53
CA ASN A 60 2.40 7.82 10.95
C ASN A 60 1.78 6.76 11.87
N ASN A 61 0.98 5.85 11.33
CA ASN A 61 0.34 4.82 12.14
C ASN A 61 1.39 3.77 12.54
N LYS A 62 1.46 3.49 13.84
CA LYS A 62 2.44 2.53 14.37
C LYS A 62 2.22 1.10 13.87
N ASN A 63 1.02 0.78 13.39
CA ASN A 63 0.69 -0.54 12.88
C ASN A 63 1.00 -0.68 11.38
N LEU A 64 1.44 0.39 10.73
CA LEU A 64 1.87 0.35 9.34
C LEU A 64 3.29 -0.24 9.28
N LEU A 65 3.45 -1.38 8.61
CA LEU A 65 4.76 -2.05 8.49
C LEU A 65 5.43 -1.79 7.15
N ALA A 66 4.67 -1.48 6.10
CA ALA A 66 5.22 -1.38 4.75
C ALA A 66 4.36 -0.48 3.87
N ILE A 67 4.95 0.04 2.81
CA ILE A 67 4.24 0.68 1.71
C ILE A 67 4.03 -0.37 0.61
N GLY A 68 2.82 -0.55 0.19
CA GLY A 68 2.46 -1.51 -0.85
C GLY A 68 1.06 -2.10 -0.60
N GLU A 69 0.57 -2.82 -1.53
CA GLU A 69 1.22 -3.31 -2.74
C GLU A 69 1.38 -2.19 -3.77
N CYS A 70 2.56 -2.04 -4.34
CA CYS A 70 2.87 -1.02 -5.36
C CYS A 70 3.77 -1.64 -6.43
N GLY A 71 4.00 -0.95 -7.51
CA GLY A 71 4.89 -1.43 -8.55
C GLY A 71 4.40 -1.16 -9.95
N LEU A 72 4.83 -2.01 -10.86
CA LEU A 72 4.57 -1.88 -12.30
C LEU A 72 4.00 -3.19 -12.83
N ASP A 73 3.05 -3.08 -13.74
CA ASP A 73 2.47 -4.24 -14.41
C ASP A 73 2.08 -3.89 -15.84
N LYS A 74 2.81 -4.42 -16.82
CA LYS A 74 2.60 -4.11 -18.23
C LYS A 74 1.28 -4.65 -18.79
N ILE A 75 0.71 -5.65 -18.14
CA ILE A 75 -0.57 -6.22 -18.60
C ILE A 75 -1.78 -5.52 -17.99
N SER A 76 -1.56 -4.57 -17.06
CA SER A 76 -2.63 -3.75 -16.53
C SER A 76 -3.17 -2.80 -17.59
N THR A 77 -4.46 -2.47 -17.51
CA THR A 77 -5.08 -1.44 -18.35
C THR A 77 -4.68 -0.02 -17.94
N THR A 78 -4.10 0.16 -16.76
CA THR A 78 -3.57 1.44 -16.30
C THR A 78 -2.36 1.83 -17.15
N GLY A 79 -2.30 3.09 -17.60
CA GLY A 79 -1.19 3.59 -18.38
C GLY A 79 0.15 3.40 -17.67
N PHE A 80 1.16 2.92 -18.41
CA PHE A 80 2.45 2.56 -17.81
C PHE A 80 3.20 3.77 -17.27
N LEU A 81 3.10 4.93 -17.95
CA LEU A 81 3.71 6.16 -17.46
C LEU A 81 3.13 6.57 -16.10
N LEU A 82 1.82 6.48 -15.95
CA LEU A 82 1.16 6.75 -14.67
C LEU A 82 1.64 5.78 -13.59
N GLN A 83 1.77 4.50 -13.91
CA GLN A 83 2.30 3.51 -12.97
C GLN A 83 3.70 3.89 -12.50
N GLN A 84 4.56 4.34 -13.40
CA GLN A 84 5.93 4.77 -13.06
C GLN A 84 5.93 5.97 -12.13
N GLN A 85 5.07 6.96 -12.40
CA GLN A 85 4.95 8.16 -11.56
C GLN A 85 4.49 7.81 -10.15
N VAL A 86 3.47 6.99 -10.04
CA VAL A 86 2.88 6.62 -8.74
C VAL A 86 3.82 5.70 -7.96
N PHE A 87 4.48 4.77 -8.63
CA PHE A 87 5.46 3.89 -8.00
C PHE A 87 6.64 4.70 -7.44
N ALA A 88 7.17 5.64 -8.23
CA ALA A 88 8.26 6.50 -7.78
C ALA A 88 7.87 7.30 -6.54
N ALA A 89 6.66 7.83 -6.49
CA ALA A 89 6.16 8.56 -5.33
C ALA A 89 6.10 7.68 -4.08
N GLN A 90 5.70 6.44 -4.23
CA GLN A 90 5.65 5.50 -3.11
C GLN A 90 7.04 5.07 -2.63
N ILE A 91 8.00 4.93 -3.53
CA ILE A 91 9.40 4.68 -3.16
C ILE A 91 9.93 5.83 -2.30
N VAL A 92 9.68 7.06 -2.71
CA VAL A 92 10.10 8.26 -1.96
C VAL A 92 9.48 8.26 -0.57
N LEU A 93 8.17 7.97 -0.48
CA LEU A 93 7.48 7.91 0.81
C LEU A 93 8.06 6.83 1.71
N ALA A 94 8.27 5.63 1.19
CA ALA A 94 8.83 4.51 1.96
C ALA A 94 10.21 4.85 2.53
N ASN A 95 11.05 5.49 1.73
CA ASN A 95 12.37 5.94 2.19
C ASN A 95 12.25 7.01 3.27
N LYS A 96 11.33 7.95 3.11
CA LYS A 96 11.11 9.04 4.06
C LYS A 96 10.70 8.52 5.44
N ILE A 97 9.84 7.51 5.47
CA ILE A 97 9.33 6.95 6.73
C ILE A 97 10.13 5.73 7.19
N ASN A 98 11.14 5.32 6.45
CA ASN A 98 12.02 4.18 6.75
C ASN A 98 11.25 2.87 6.89
N LYS A 99 10.38 2.60 5.94
CA LYS A 99 9.58 1.38 5.86
C LYS A 99 9.88 0.64 4.57
N PRO A 100 9.76 -0.71 4.56
CA PRO A 100 9.96 -1.48 3.34
C PRO A 100 8.82 -1.30 2.34
N LEU A 101 9.09 -1.71 1.08
CA LEU A 101 8.09 -1.79 0.03
C LEU A 101 7.63 -3.24 -0.13
N ILE A 102 6.34 -3.41 -0.42
CA ILE A 102 5.80 -4.68 -0.92
C ILE A 102 5.49 -4.47 -2.39
N ILE A 103 6.22 -5.16 -3.25
CA ILE A 103 6.15 -4.94 -4.70
C ILE A 103 5.28 -6.01 -5.34
N HIS A 104 4.37 -5.53 -6.19
CA HIS A 104 3.53 -6.38 -7.03
C HIS A 104 4.35 -7.02 -8.15
#